data_dc3f382a7e86bd8f7fe4cdb8821823e5
#
_entry.id   dc3f382a7e86bd8f7fe4cdb8821823e5
#
_cell.length_a   1.000
_cell.length_b   1.000
_cell.length_c   1.000
_cell.angle_alpha   90.00
_cell.angle_beta   90.00
_cell.angle_gamma   90.00
#
_symmetry.space_group_name_H-M   'P 1'
#
loop_
_entity.id
_entity.type
_entity.pdbx_description
1 polymer ?
#
loop_
_entity_poly.entity_id
_entity_poly.type
_entity_poly.pdbx_seq_one_letter_code
_entity_poly.pdbx_strand_id
1 'polypeptide(L)'
;MLKFFASNVVVSKGYKNAPAIKFSETGDFVRFRVGQKVYDPRAEDNHRWVNITVKCFDPALIDRIRKMGLKESSFIDLSGRYDEDVWEDEETKEKRSMPCVILDDLEFSGGGKRSGDGQKAANNQSNNAPAPTAAPAAAPQENYQMPGNFTGYESFGGGNNFFNL
;
A
#
# COMPACT_ATOMS: atom_id res chain seq x y z
N MET A 1 1.93 2.03 -21.24
CA MET A 1 1.44 2.79 -20.07
C MET A 1 1.98 2.13 -18.81
N LEU A 2 2.72 2.88 -17.98
CA LEU A 2 3.32 2.36 -16.75
C LEU A 2 2.28 2.36 -15.63
N LYS A 3 1.96 1.19 -15.09
CA LYS A 3 1.06 1.05 -13.93
C LYS A 3 1.83 1.27 -12.64
N PHE A 4 1.17 1.93 -11.69
CA PHE A 4 1.69 2.20 -10.35
C PHE A 4 0.79 1.55 -9.31
N PHE A 5 1.39 0.86 -8.36
CA PHE A 5 0.71 0.28 -7.20
C PHE A 5 1.49 0.63 -5.95
N ALA A 6 0.80 1.06 -4.92
CA ALA A 6 1.39 1.31 -3.63
C ALA A 6 0.45 0.87 -2.52
N SER A 7 1.00 0.13 -1.56
CA SER A 7 0.25 -0.39 -0.43
C SER A 7 0.79 0.19 0.86
N ASN A 8 -0.13 0.44 1.80
CA ASN A 8 0.19 0.95 3.14
C ASN A 8 1.01 2.25 3.11
N VAL A 9 0.69 3.14 2.18
CA VAL A 9 1.29 4.48 2.11
C VAL A 9 0.52 5.48 2.95
N VAL A 10 1.22 6.48 3.44
CA VAL A 10 0.65 7.51 4.32
C VAL A 10 0.35 8.76 3.52
N VAL A 11 -0.85 9.33 3.72
CA VAL A 11 -1.15 10.67 3.21
C VAL A 11 -0.27 11.68 3.93
N SER A 12 0.59 12.33 3.16
CA SER A 12 1.58 13.26 3.67
C SER A 12 0.96 14.61 4.03
N LYS A 13 1.60 15.30 4.95
CA LYS A 13 1.27 16.69 5.30
C LYS A 13 1.30 17.60 4.08
N GLY A 14 0.40 18.57 4.06
CA GLY A 14 0.41 19.64 3.05
C GLY A 14 1.67 20.51 3.12
N TYR A 15 2.06 21.07 2.00
CA TYR A 15 3.22 21.95 1.92
C TYR A 15 2.89 23.35 2.48
N LYS A 16 3.78 23.92 3.31
CA LYS A 16 3.64 25.28 3.89
C LYS A 16 2.23 25.55 4.49
N ASN A 17 1.75 24.66 5.34
CA ASN A 17 0.43 24.75 6.00
C ASN A 17 -0.79 24.64 5.06
N ALA A 18 -0.59 24.25 3.80
CA ALA A 18 -1.70 23.91 2.94
C ALA A 18 -2.40 22.62 3.42
N PRO A 19 -3.69 22.43 3.11
CA PRO A 19 -4.37 21.17 3.44
C PRO A 19 -3.65 19.98 2.77
N ALA A 20 -3.63 18.84 3.47
CA ALA A 20 -3.01 17.61 2.97
C ALA A 20 -3.66 17.15 1.64
N ILE A 21 -4.95 17.38 1.49
CA ILE A 21 -5.72 17.07 0.30
C ILE A 21 -6.30 18.37 -0.25
N LYS A 22 -5.99 18.65 -1.51
CA LYS A 22 -6.43 19.85 -2.20
C LYS A 22 -7.40 19.47 -3.32
N PHE A 23 -8.65 19.92 -3.18
CA PHE A 23 -9.65 19.87 -4.25
C PHE A 23 -9.58 21.15 -5.07
N SER A 24 -9.87 21.07 -6.39
CA SER A 24 -10.08 22.26 -7.20
C SER A 24 -11.34 23.00 -6.77
N GLU A 25 -11.44 24.25 -7.10
CA GLU A 25 -12.63 25.08 -6.84
C GLU A 25 -13.86 24.55 -7.58
N THR A 26 -13.66 24.03 -8.79
CA THR A 26 -14.72 23.40 -9.61
C THR A 26 -15.07 21.98 -9.14
N GLY A 27 -14.19 21.35 -8.32
CA GLY A 27 -14.42 20.01 -7.78
C GLY A 27 -14.14 18.87 -8.75
N ASP A 28 -13.60 19.14 -9.92
CA ASP A 28 -13.25 18.18 -10.98
C ASP A 28 -11.84 17.60 -10.87
N PHE A 29 -11.11 18.03 -9.85
CA PHE A 29 -9.74 17.61 -9.64
C PHE A 29 -9.42 17.53 -8.15
N VAL A 30 -8.65 16.52 -7.74
CA VAL A 30 -8.05 16.44 -6.41
C VAL A 30 -6.58 16.09 -6.51
N ARG A 31 -5.79 16.71 -5.64
CA ARG A 31 -4.35 16.49 -5.51
C ARG A 31 -3.98 16.30 -4.05
N PHE A 32 -3.14 15.30 -3.78
CA PHE A 32 -2.53 15.07 -2.48
C PHE A 32 -1.16 14.40 -2.66
N ARG A 33 -0.42 14.25 -1.58
CA ARG A 33 0.85 13.54 -1.59
C ARG A 33 0.75 12.32 -0.69
N VAL A 34 1.35 11.24 -1.13
CA VAL A 34 1.55 10.05 -0.31
C VAL A 34 3.03 9.78 -0.12
N GLY A 35 3.38 9.17 0.98
CA GLY A 35 4.75 8.82 1.29
C GLY A 35 4.87 7.50 2.01
N GLN A 36 6.06 6.94 1.94
CA GLN A 36 6.43 5.74 2.65
C GLN A 36 7.85 5.86 3.19
N LYS A 37 8.07 5.36 4.39
CA LYS A 37 9.40 5.23 4.97
C LYS A 37 10.07 3.99 4.36
N VAL A 38 11.18 4.18 3.66
CA VAL A 38 11.95 3.11 3.02
C VAL A 38 13.32 2.98 3.68
N TYR A 39 13.85 1.77 3.68
CA TYR A 39 15.21 1.52 4.16
C TYR A 39 16.23 2.19 3.23
N ASP A 40 17.15 2.96 3.80
CA ASP A 40 18.28 3.56 3.09
C ASP A 40 19.51 3.52 4.01
N PRO A 41 20.50 2.65 3.75
CA PRO A 41 21.68 2.50 4.62
C PRO A 41 22.60 3.73 4.62
N ARG A 42 22.37 4.70 3.72
CA ARG A 42 23.12 5.97 3.67
C ARG A 42 22.51 7.06 4.53
N ALA A 43 21.28 6.86 5.01
CA ALA A 43 20.65 7.80 5.91
C ALA A 43 21.09 7.53 7.35
N GLU A 44 21.18 8.55 8.18
CA GLU A 44 21.63 8.48 9.59
C GLU A 44 20.81 7.47 10.41
N ASP A 45 19.50 7.42 10.20
CA ASP A 45 18.58 6.47 10.84
C ASP A 45 18.26 5.24 9.99
N ASN A 46 19.07 4.96 8.96
CA ASN A 46 18.91 3.89 7.98
C ASN A 46 17.57 3.91 7.23
N HIS A 47 16.91 5.06 7.21
CA HIS A 47 15.62 5.21 6.52
C HIS A 47 15.49 6.59 5.89
N ARG A 48 14.70 6.67 4.83
CA ARG A 48 14.26 7.94 4.25
C ARG A 48 12.79 7.90 3.85
N TRP A 49 12.17 9.05 3.79
CA TRP A 49 10.82 9.19 3.24
C TRP A 49 10.88 9.36 1.72
N VAL A 50 10.11 8.56 1.03
CA VAL A 50 9.85 8.73 -0.40
C VAL A 50 8.41 9.20 -0.55
N ASN A 51 8.24 10.33 -1.24
CA ASN A 51 6.92 10.93 -1.46
C ASN A 51 6.63 11.03 -2.95
N ILE A 52 5.37 10.81 -3.31
CA ILE A 52 4.88 11.01 -4.67
C ILE A 52 3.58 11.82 -4.65
N THR A 53 3.39 12.64 -5.67
CA THR A 53 2.14 13.39 -5.86
C THR A 53 1.11 12.49 -6.53
N VAL A 54 -0.11 12.50 -6.01
CA VAL A 54 -1.26 11.78 -6.56
C VAL A 54 -2.28 12.79 -7.05
N LYS A 55 -2.80 12.56 -8.24
CA LYS A 55 -3.83 13.37 -8.90
C LYS A 55 -5.00 12.49 -9.30
N CYS A 56 -6.20 13.01 -9.17
CA CYS A 56 -7.41 12.33 -9.63
C CYS A 56 -8.29 13.31 -10.41
N PHE A 57 -8.78 12.85 -11.55
CA PHE A 57 -9.68 13.58 -12.44
C PHE A 57 -11.02 12.85 -12.62
N ASP A 58 -11.18 11.64 -12.08
CA ASP A 58 -12.41 10.89 -12.14
C ASP A 58 -13.42 11.44 -11.11
N PRO A 59 -14.57 11.97 -11.53
CA PRO A 59 -15.55 12.54 -10.61
C PRO A 59 -16.08 11.54 -9.58
N ALA A 60 -16.29 10.28 -9.95
CA ALA A 60 -16.78 9.25 -9.04
C ALA A 60 -15.77 8.94 -7.95
N LEU A 61 -14.48 8.89 -8.32
CA LEU A 61 -13.39 8.66 -7.37
C LEU A 61 -13.14 9.88 -6.48
N ILE A 62 -13.28 11.09 -7.00
CA ILE A 62 -13.22 12.34 -6.23
C ILE A 62 -14.30 12.39 -5.16
N ASP A 63 -15.53 12.04 -5.51
CA ASP A 63 -16.63 11.94 -4.56
C ASP A 63 -16.41 10.86 -3.50
N ARG A 64 -15.83 9.74 -3.90
CA ARG A 64 -15.43 8.67 -2.97
C ARG A 64 -14.38 9.19 -1.98
N ILE A 65 -13.35 9.90 -2.43
CA ILE A 65 -12.31 10.50 -1.58
C ILE A 65 -12.90 11.47 -0.57
N ARG A 66 -13.86 12.29 -0.98
CA ARG A 66 -14.57 13.19 -0.06
C ARG A 66 -15.35 12.43 1.00
N LYS A 67 -16.12 11.41 0.60
CA LYS A 67 -16.93 10.59 1.50
C LYS A 67 -16.09 9.77 2.48
N MET A 68 -14.91 9.32 2.06
CA MET A 68 -13.96 8.60 2.91
C MET A 68 -13.40 9.49 4.03
N GLY A 69 -13.46 10.82 3.91
CA GLY A 69 -12.86 11.72 4.89
C GLY A 69 -11.34 11.55 5.00
N LEU A 70 -10.70 11.31 3.87
CA LEU A 70 -9.26 11.16 3.78
C LEU A 70 -8.55 12.39 4.36
N LYS A 71 -7.52 12.19 5.19
CA LYS A 71 -6.80 13.27 5.88
C LYS A 71 -5.33 12.94 6.02
N GLU A 72 -4.54 13.90 6.51
CA GLU A 72 -3.14 13.68 6.87
C GLU A 72 -3.00 12.45 7.79
N SER A 73 -1.95 11.68 7.59
CA SER A 73 -1.66 10.44 8.31
C SER A 73 -2.64 9.28 8.07
N SER A 74 -3.58 9.41 7.14
CA SER A 74 -4.38 8.26 6.68
C SER A 74 -3.49 7.27 5.95
N PHE A 75 -3.65 5.98 6.26
CA PHE A 75 -3.00 4.88 5.54
C PHE A 75 -3.91 4.39 4.44
N ILE A 76 -3.38 4.33 3.23
CA ILE A 76 -4.13 3.94 2.04
C ILE A 76 -3.34 2.98 1.15
N ASP A 77 -4.08 2.17 0.42
CA ASP A 77 -3.62 1.41 -0.73
C ASP A 77 -4.14 2.12 -1.97
N LEU A 78 -3.32 2.25 -2.99
CA LEU A 78 -3.72 2.94 -4.21
C LEU A 78 -3.14 2.29 -5.45
N SER A 79 -3.88 2.41 -6.54
CA SER A 79 -3.41 2.05 -7.87
C SER A 79 -3.64 3.20 -8.85
N GLY A 80 -2.80 3.26 -9.86
CA GLY A 80 -2.88 4.34 -10.83
C GLY A 80 -1.90 4.17 -11.98
N ARG A 81 -1.69 5.25 -12.70
CA ARG A 81 -0.75 5.36 -13.79
C ARG A 81 0.37 6.31 -13.42
N TYR A 82 1.59 5.90 -13.68
CA TYR A 82 2.73 6.81 -13.58
C TYR A 82 2.63 7.88 -14.66
N ASP A 83 2.90 9.11 -14.28
CA ASP A 83 2.95 10.27 -15.15
C ASP A 83 3.99 11.28 -14.63
N GLU A 84 4.29 12.29 -15.40
CA GLU A 84 5.19 13.37 -15.02
C GLU A 84 4.50 14.72 -15.15
N ASP A 85 4.53 15.48 -14.06
CA ASP A 85 4.22 16.91 -14.11
C ASP A 85 5.39 17.65 -14.72
N VAL A 86 5.17 18.28 -15.84
CA VAL A 86 6.17 19.12 -16.51
C VAL A 86 5.74 20.58 -16.43
N TRP A 87 6.60 21.43 -15.94
CA TRP A 87 6.37 22.88 -15.91
C TRP A 87 7.66 23.64 -16.27
N GLU A 88 7.51 24.87 -16.65
CA GLU A 88 8.61 25.81 -16.84
C GLU A 88 8.78 26.64 -15.57
N ASP A 89 9.98 26.68 -15.04
CA ASP A 89 10.34 27.53 -13.91
C ASP A 89 10.28 28.99 -14.34
N GLU A 90 9.53 29.83 -13.63
CA GLU A 90 9.29 31.21 -14.03
C GLU A 90 10.55 32.08 -14.00
N GLU A 91 11.50 31.75 -13.10
CA GLU A 91 12.73 32.52 -12.93
C GLU A 91 13.84 32.07 -13.90
N THR A 92 14.04 30.76 -14.01
CA THR A 92 15.16 30.19 -14.79
C THR A 92 14.79 29.84 -16.22
N LYS A 93 13.48 29.82 -16.57
CA LYS A 93 12.93 29.36 -17.86
C LYS A 93 13.33 27.93 -18.21
N GLU A 94 13.77 27.17 -17.22
CA GLU A 94 14.10 25.76 -17.38
C GLU A 94 12.84 24.88 -17.26
N LYS A 95 12.75 23.88 -18.12
CA LYS A 95 11.74 22.85 -17.98
C LYS A 95 12.10 21.93 -16.82
N ARG A 96 11.21 21.83 -15.86
CA ARG A 96 11.30 20.90 -14.72
C ARG A 96 10.22 19.84 -14.81
N SER A 97 10.53 18.66 -14.34
CA SER A 97 9.55 17.59 -14.21
C SER A 97 9.58 16.99 -12.81
N MET A 98 8.44 16.45 -12.40
CA MET A 98 8.30 15.71 -11.15
C MET A 98 7.37 14.52 -11.35
N PRO A 99 7.76 13.33 -10.87
CA PRO A 99 6.90 12.16 -10.97
C PRO A 99 5.60 12.36 -10.22
N CYS A 100 4.52 11.93 -10.83
CA CYS A 100 3.20 11.89 -10.22
C CYS A 100 2.46 10.61 -10.59
N VAL A 101 1.34 10.37 -9.93
CA VAL A 101 0.44 9.25 -10.20
C VAL A 101 -0.93 9.79 -10.52
N ILE A 102 -1.46 9.40 -11.67
CA ILE A 102 -2.87 9.57 -11.98
C ILE A 102 -3.64 8.41 -11.35
N LEU A 103 -4.49 8.70 -10.40
CA LEU A 103 -5.18 7.73 -9.58
C LEU A 103 -6.26 6.99 -10.39
N ASP A 104 -6.23 5.67 -10.36
CA ASP A 104 -7.26 4.79 -10.92
C ASP A 104 -8.17 4.22 -9.81
N ASP A 105 -7.63 3.92 -8.61
CA ASP A 105 -8.41 3.47 -7.45
C ASP A 105 -7.65 3.71 -6.14
N LEU A 106 -8.39 3.80 -5.02
CA LEU A 106 -7.82 3.84 -3.67
C LEU A 106 -8.79 3.27 -2.63
N GLU A 107 -8.21 2.77 -1.54
CA GLU A 107 -8.94 2.32 -0.37
C GLU A 107 -8.13 2.57 0.92
N PHE A 108 -8.79 2.52 2.08
CA PHE A 108 -8.05 2.54 3.34
C PHE A 108 -7.27 1.25 3.51
N SER A 109 -5.98 1.37 3.80
CA SER A 109 -5.16 0.21 4.13
C SER A 109 -5.61 -0.40 5.46
N GLY A 110 -5.91 -1.70 5.45
CA GLY A 110 -6.25 -2.45 6.66
C GLY A 110 -5.09 -2.66 7.64
N GLY A 111 -3.86 -2.30 7.23
CA GLY A 111 -2.62 -2.54 7.96
C GLY A 111 -2.17 -1.46 8.94
N GLY A 112 -2.92 -0.37 9.07
CA GLY A 112 -2.60 0.67 10.06
C GLY A 112 -2.55 0.07 11.46
N LYS A 113 -1.41 0.16 12.16
CA LYS A 113 -1.32 -0.17 13.58
C LYS A 113 -2.46 0.55 14.29
N ARG A 114 -3.45 -0.20 14.73
CA ARG A 114 -4.38 0.31 15.74
C ARG A 114 -3.53 0.69 16.94
N SER A 115 -3.33 1.98 17.13
CA SER A 115 -2.88 2.50 18.43
C SER A 115 -3.84 1.93 19.44
N GLY A 116 -3.30 1.11 20.36
CA GLY A 116 -4.09 0.44 21.36
C GLY A 116 -4.81 1.47 22.21
N ASP A 117 -6.09 1.62 21.97
CA ASP A 117 -7.01 2.16 22.94
C ASP A 117 -8.08 1.10 23.12
N GLY A 118 -8.09 0.55 24.35
CA GLY A 118 -8.83 -0.64 24.72
C GLY A 118 -10.33 -0.44 24.61
N GLN A 119 -10.91 -0.93 23.56
CA GLN A 119 -12.33 -1.23 23.56
C GLN A 119 -12.50 -2.71 23.82
N LYS A 120 -12.80 -3.03 25.09
CA LYS A 120 -13.30 -4.33 25.52
C LYS A 120 -14.42 -4.76 24.58
N ALA A 121 -14.15 -5.80 23.81
CA ALA A 121 -15.22 -6.53 23.11
C ALA A 121 -16.22 -7.01 24.17
N ALA A 122 -17.43 -6.49 24.12
CA ALA A 122 -18.54 -7.00 24.89
C ALA A 122 -18.81 -8.45 24.44
N ASN A 123 -18.54 -9.34 25.38
CA ASN A 123 -18.79 -10.77 25.25
C ASN A 123 -20.30 -11.01 25.29
N ASN A 124 -20.94 -11.12 24.14
CA ASN A 124 -22.31 -11.61 24.07
C ASN A 124 -22.27 -13.12 23.96
N GLN A 125 -22.17 -13.76 25.11
CA GLN A 125 -22.49 -15.18 25.26
C GLN A 125 -24.00 -15.36 25.07
N SER A 126 -24.40 -15.90 23.95
CA SER A 126 -25.68 -16.57 23.81
C SER A 126 -25.45 -18.07 23.95
N ASN A 127 -25.76 -18.56 25.15
CA ASN A 127 -25.85 -19.98 25.44
C ASN A 127 -27.02 -20.59 24.66
N ASN A 128 -26.73 -21.55 23.80
CA ASN A 128 -27.57 -22.75 23.58
C ASN A 128 -26.82 -23.69 22.64
N ALA A 129 -26.19 -24.72 23.21
CA ALA A 129 -25.79 -25.91 22.48
C ALA A 129 -26.19 -27.13 23.28
N PRO A 130 -26.92 -28.06 22.70
CA PRO A 130 -27.08 -29.38 23.28
C PRO A 130 -25.83 -30.24 23.05
N ALA A 131 -25.50 -31.06 24.01
CA ALA A 131 -24.35 -31.96 24.00
C ALA A 131 -24.41 -32.97 22.84
N PRO A 132 -23.33 -33.24 22.11
CA PRO A 132 -23.25 -34.41 21.25
C PRO A 132 -22.60 -35.58 21.95
N THR A 133 -23.26 -36.67 21.78
CA THR A 133 -22.99 -38.06 22.08
C THR A 133 -21.73 -38.56 21.35
N ALA A 134 -20.96 -39.39 22.13
CA ALA A 134 -20.02 -40.43 21.71
C ALA A 134 -19.24 -40.35 20.38
N ALA A 135 -17.93 -40.43 20.50
CA ALA A 135 -16.97 -40.63 19.43
C ALA A 135 -17.09 -42.03 18.79
N PRO A 136 -16.91 -42.14 17.47
CA PRO A 136 -16.53 -43.40 16.83
C PRO A 136 -15.00 -43.49 16.68
N ALA A 137 -14.56 -44.75 16.70
CA ALA A 137 -13.21 -45.26 16.75
C ALA A 137 -12.26 -44.72 15.65
N ALA A 138 -10.98 -44.71 16.03
CA ALA A 138 -9.84 -44.38 15.20
C ALA A 138 -9.79 -45.22 13.90
N ALA A 139 -9.61 -44.49 12.77
CA ALA A 139 -9.18 -45.08 11.50
C ALA A 139 -7.66 -45.23 11.46
N PRO A 140 -7.11 -46.22 10.76
CA PRO A 140 -5.68 -46.49 10.77
C PRO A 140 -4.87 -45.40 10.07
N GLN A 141 -3.77 -45.00 10.69
CA GLN A 141 -2.78 -44.14 10.08
C GLN A 141 -2.11 -44.88 8.91
N GLU A 142 -2.40 -44.47 7.69
CA GLU A 142 -1.58 -44.84 6.56
C GLU A 142 -0.27 -44.05 6.64
N ASN A 143 0.79 -44.83 6.79
CA ASN A 143 2.17 -44.39 6.83
C ASN A 143 2.59 -43.95 5.40
N TYR A 144 2.45 -42.68 5.07
CA TYR A 144 2.99 -42.12 3.84
C TYR A 144 4.52 -42.05 3.96
N GLN A 145 5.19 -43.11 3.48
CA GLN A 145 6.61 -43.04 3.19
C GLN A 145 6.82 -42.05 2.02
N MET A 146 7.42 -40.90 2.30
CA MET A 146 7.94 -40.02 1.27
C MET A 146 8.95 -40.79 0.40
N PRO A 147 8.87 -40.67 -0.95
CA PRO A 147 9.91 -41.20 -1.81
C PRO A 147 11.22 -40.49 -1.48
N GLY A 148 12.21 -41.26 -1.07
CA GLY A 148 13.52 -40.74 -0.67
C GLY A 148 14.40 -40.32 -1.83
N ASN A 149 13.97 -39.36 -2.62
CA ASN A 149 14.80 -38.66 -3.63
C ASN A 149 14.19 -37.29 -3.99
N PHE A 150 13.77 -36.52 -2.97
CA PHE A 150 13.53 -35.11 -3.17
C PHE A 150 14.74 -34.35 -2.60
N THR A 151 15.83 -34.32 -3.35
CA THR A 151 16.91 -33.35 -3.18
C THR A 151 16.40 -32.04 -3.81
N GLY A 152 15.43 -31.41 -3.16
CA GLY A 152 14.93 -30.12 -3.56
C GLY A 152 15.91 -29.06 -3.18
N TYR A 153 16.78 -28.73 -4.05
CA TYR A 153 17.39 -27.44 -4.34
C TYR A 153 18.55 -27.66 -5.29
N GLU A 154 18.25 -27.86 -6.56
CA GLU A 154 19.27 -27.56 -7.56
C GLU A 154 19.38 -26.03 -7.62
N SER A 155 20.51 -25.51 -7.15
CA SER A 155 20.83 -24.10 -7.27
C SER A 155 20.75 -23.73 -8.75
N PHE A 156 19.94 -22.75 -9.09
CA PHE A 156 19.91 -22.08 -10.38
C PHE A 156 21.23 -21.30 -10.55
N GLY A 157 22.31 -22.02 -10.87
CA GLY A 157 23.64 -21.49 -10.93
C GLY A 157 24.59 -22.39 -11.73
N GLY A 158 24.10 -22.93 -12.84
CA GLY A 158 24.97 -23.42 -13.91
C GLY A 158 25.63 -22.21 -14.54
N GLY A 159 26.94 -22.08 -14.30
CA GLY A 159 27.72 -20.95 -14.75
C GLY A 159 27.62 -20.69 -16.24
N ASN A 160 27.56 -19.42 -16.56
CA ASN A 160 28.32 -18.84 -17.66
C ASN A 160 28.25 -17.32 -17.52
N ASN A 161 29.42 -16.75 -17.42
CA ASN A 161 29.77 -15.36 -17.41
C ASN A 161 28.94 -14.52 -18.40
N PHE A 162 28.02 -13.71 -17.87
CA PHE A 162 27.30 -12.71 -18.66
C PHE A 162 27.95 -11.31 -18.63
N PHE A 163 29.13 -11.19 -18.01
CA PHE A 163 29.89 -9.95 -17.99
C PHE A 163 31.31 -10.19 -18.47
N ASN A 164 31.46 -10.34 -19.78
CA ASN A 164 32.69 -10.10 -20.52
C ASN A 164 32.31 -9.51 -21.87
N LEU A 165 32.17 -8.19 -21.87
CA LEU A 165 32.49 -7.30 -23.00
C LEU A 165 32.94 -6.00 -22.40
#